data_b3f0f51a220664d6c7614fdb6c1e6492
#
_entry.id   b3f0f51a220664d6c7614fdb6c1e6492
#
_cell.length_a   1.000
_cell.length_b   1.000
_cell.length_c   1.000
_cell.angle_alpha   90.00
_cell.angle_beta   90.00
_cell.angle_gamma   90.00
#
_symmetry.space_group_name_H-M   'P 1'
#
loop_
_entity.id
_entity.type
_entity.pdbx_description
1 polymer ?
#
loop_
_entity_poly.entity_id
_entity_poly.type
_entity_poly.pdbx_seq_one_letter_code
_entity_poly.pdbx_strand_id
1 'polypeptide(L)'
;DVYKRQLEAFGNITKFDLPIIFLTNGNTLPNALLENATQRGIPIYTTPYETTRFMLLLKDFLDDQFALQTMVHGAMVDVYGVGILIVGKSGIGKSEIALDLVERGHRLVADDVVMITKKGSVLMASATTMSKHFMEIRGLGIVDVMSMFGIRSVRYQKRLEIVTELSLWDDAREINRTGLDHDQVGILDLSLIHI
;
A
#
# COMPACT_ATOMS: atom_id res chain seq x y z
N ASP A 1 3.33 -50.73 2.50
CA ASP A 1 2.28 -50.31 1.57
C ASP A 1 2.30 -48.80 1.43
N VAL A 2 2.58 -48.30 0.23
CA VAL A 2 2.73 -46.86 -0.08
C VAL A 2 1.44 -46.09 0.26
N TYR A 3 0.29 -46.68 -0.06
CA TYR A 3 -1.01 -46.09 0.18
C TYR A 3 -1.31 -45.86 1.68
N LYS A 4 -0.93 -46.82 2.52
CA LYS A 4 -1.10 -46.70 3.97
C LYS A 4 -0.24 -45.59 4.57
N ARG A 5 1.00 -45.45 4.05
CA ARG A 5 1.90 -44.33 4.44
C ARG A 5 1.35 -42.96 4.01
N GLN A 6 0.74 -42.88 2.83
CA GLN A 6 0.12 -41.63 2.36
C GLN A 6 -1.08 -41.23 3.24
N LEU A 7 -1.93 -42.17 3.62
CA LEU A 7 -3.05 -41.94 4.55
C LEU A 7 -2.56 -41.48 5.92
N GLU A 8 -1.53 -42.11 6.46
CA GLU A 8 -0.94 -41.72 7.75
C GLU A 8 -0.31 -40.32 7.68
N ALA A 9 0.45 -40.03 6.63
CA ALA A 9 1.09 -38.72 6.43
C ALA A 9 0.03 -37.62 6.29
N PHE A 10 -1.00 -37.84 5.48
CA PHE A 10 -2.10 -36.88 5.30
C PHE A 10 -2.90 -36.71 6.60
N GLY A 11 -3.18 -37.79 7.31
CA GLY A 11 -3.83 -37.77 8.61
C GLY A 11 -3.04 -36.97 9.65
N ASN A 12 -1.71 -36.98 9.60
CA ASN A 12 -0.86 -36.18 10.47
C ASN A 12 -0.91 -34.69 10.14
N ILE A 13 -0.92 -34.33 8.86
CA ILE A 13 -1.05 -32.94 8.40
C ILE A 13 -2.42 -32.38 8.78
N THR A 14 -3.48 -33.13 8.57
CA THR A 14 -4.86 -32.71 8.85
C THR A 14 -5.25 -32.73 10.35
N LYS A 15 -4.32 -33.09 11.25
CA LYS A 15 -4.49 -32.87 12.71
C LYS A 15 -4.35 -31.40 13.11
N PHE A 16 -3.67 -30.62 12.29
CA PHE A 16 -3.55 -29.17 12.50
C PHE A 16 -4.81 -28.48 12.01
N ASP A 17 -5.09 -27.32 12.58
CA ASP A 17 -6.16 -26.43 12.09
C ASP A 17 -5.72 -25.76 10.79
N LEU A 18 -6.05 -26.41 9.67
CA LEU A 18 -5.68 -25.96 8.35
C LEU A 18 -6.86 -25.21 7.72
N PRO A 19 -6.70 -23.94 7.36
CA PRO A 19 -7.76 -23.18 6.72
C PRO A 19 -8.05 -23.66 5.29
N ILE A 20 -7.04 -24.24 4.60
CA ILE A 20 -7.13 -24.60 3.17
C ILE A 20 -5.95 -25.48 2.75
N ILE A 21 -6.17 -26.34 1.74
CA ILE A 21 -5.14 -27.12 1.06
C ILE A 21 -5.17 -26.79 -0.43
N PHE A 22 -4.01 -26.49 -1.00
CA PHE A 22 -3.84 -26.32 -2.45
C PHE A 22 -3.07 -27.49 -3.05
N LEU A 23 -3.61 -28.07 -4.11
CA LEU A 23 -2.93 -29.06 -4.93
C LEU A 23 -2.39 -28.37 -6.18
N THR A 24 -1.09 -28.40 -6.34
CA THR A 24 -0.37 -27.76 -7.46
C THR A 24 -0.06 -28.75 -8.56
N ASN A 25 0.46 -28.27 -9.72
CA ASN A 25 0.83 -29.07 -10.88
C ASN A 25 -0.34 -29.91 -11.47
N GLY A 26 -1.58 -29.50 -11.26
CA GLY A 26 -2.73 -30.29 -11.69
C GLY A 26 -2.90 -31.64 -10.97
N ASN A 27 -2.22 -31.83 -9.84
CA ASN A 27 -2.34 -33.06 -9.06
C ASN A 27 -3.76 -33.22 -8.47
N THR A 28 -4.14 -34.46 -8.25
CA THR A 28 -5.40 -34.85 -7.62
C THR A 28 -5.13 -35.72 -6.40
N LEU A 29 -6.06 -35.72 -5.46
CA LEU A 29 -5.99 -36.60 -4.30
C LEU A 29 -6.88 -37.85 -4.51
N PRO A 30 -6.48 -39.02 -3.99
CA PRO A 30 -7.35 -40.18 -3.88
C PRO A 30 -8.61 -39.85 -3.07
N ASN A 31 -9.75 -40.50 -3.42
CA ASN A 31 -11.04 -40.24 -2.79
C ASN A 31 -11.00 -40.36 -1.26
N ALA A 32 -10.28 -41.35 -0.71
CA ALA A 32 -10.17 -41.53 0.73
C ALA A 32 -9.51 -40.33 1.45
N LEU A 33 -8.58 -39.62 0.79
CA LEU A 33 -7.97 -38.39 1.33
C LEU A 33 -8.90 -37.20 1.20
N LEU A 34 -9.69 -37.12 0.12
CA LEU A 34 -10.73 -36.11 -0.06
C LEU A 34 -11.82 -36.25 0.99
N GLU A 35 -12.29 -37.48 1.27
CA GLU A 35 -13.25 -37.76 2.32
C GLU A 35 -12.74 -37.37 3.71
N ASN A 36 -11.47 -37.65 4.02
CA ASN A 36 -10.85 -37.27 5.29
C ASN A 36 -10.82 -35.73 5.46
N ALA A 37 -10.42 -34.99 4.40
CA ALA A 37 -10.43 -33.52 4.43
C ALA A 37 -11.86 -32.97 4.59
N THR A 38 -12.82 -33.54 3.85
CA THR A 38 -14.24 -33.12 3.93
C THR A 38 -14.82 -33.31 5.31
N GLN A 39 -14.56 -34.48 5.97
CA GLN A 39 -15.00 -34.74 7.32
C GLN A 39 -14.45 -33.74 8.34
N ARG A 40 -13.29 -33.16 8.05
CA ARG A 40 -12.62 -32.13 8.88
C ARG A 40 -12.97 -30.72 8.49
N GLY A 41 -13.78 -30.53 7.44
CA GLY A 41 -14.17 -29.22 6.95
C GLY A 41 -13.03 -28.45 6.27
N ILE A 42 -11.98 -29.15 5.80
CA ILE A 42 -10.82 -28.51 5.15
C ILE A 42 -11.09 -28.40 3.65
N PRO A 43 -11.22 -27.18 3.09
CA PRO A 43 -11.42 -26.99 1.65
C PRO A 43 -10.14 -27.33 0.88
N ILE A 44 -10.30 -27.99 -0.26
CA ILE A 44 -9.21 -28.36 -1.16
C ILE A 44 -9.44 -27.69 -2.51
N TYR A 45 -8.43 -26.98 -3.00
CA TYR A 45 -8.40 -26.37 -4.33
C TYR A 45 -7.29 -26.95 -5.17
N THR A 46 -7.51 -27.04 -6.46
CA THR A 46 -6.51 -27.50 -7.43
C THR A 46 -6.08 -26.37 -8.35
N THR A 47 -4.81 -26.34 -8.70
CA THR A 47 -4.26 -25.41 -9.67
C THR A 47 -3.30 -26.10 -10.61
N PRO A 48 -3.28 -25.75 -11.92
CA PRO A 48 -2.29 -26.26 -12.84
C PRO A 48 -0.90 -25.64 -12.65
N TYR A 49 -0.78 -24.56 -11.86
CA TYR A 49 0.49 -23.90 -11.64
C TYR A 49 1.47 -24.79 -10.86
N GLU A 50 2.75 -24.65 -11.17
CA GLU A 50 3.85 -25.20 -10.39
C GLU A 50 3.85 -24.61 -8.97
N THR A 51 4.28 -25.41 -7.99
CA THR A 51 4.24 -25.04 -6.55
C THR A 51 4.92 -23.71 -6.27
N THR A 52 6.14 -23.52 -6.75
CA THR A 52 6.90 -22.28 -6.52
C THR A 52 6.19 -21.06 -7.12
N ARG A 53 5.72 -21.19 -8.35
CA ARG A 53 4.96 -20.12 -9.02
C ARG A 53 3.67 -19.77 -8.28
N PHE A 54 2.93 -20.80 -7.87
CA PHE A 54 1.70 -20.59 -7.10
C PHE A 54 1.96 -19.92 -5.76
N MET A 55 2.99 -20.38 -5.02
CA MET A 55 3.37 -19.78 -3.74
C MET A 55 3.73 -18.29 -3.87
N LEU A 56 4.46 -17.91 -4.93
CA LEU A 56 4.78 -16.50 -5.17
C LEU A 56 3.52 -15.67 -5.42
N LEU A 57 2.61 -16.14 -6.30
CA LEU A 57 1.35 -15.46 -6.60
C LEU A 57 0.46 -15.33 -5.37
N LEU A 58 0.36 -16.40 -4.58
CA LEU A 58 -0.42 -16.40 -3.35
C LEU A 58 0.17 -15.46 -2.30
N LYS A 59 1.50 -15.48 -2.14
CA LYS A 59 2.20 -14.57 -1.24
C LYS A 59 1.93 -13.11 -1.61
N ASP A 60 2.13 -12.74 -2.88
CA ASP A 60 1.93 -11.36 -3.34
C ASP A 60 0.47 -10.92 -3.12
N PHE A 61 -0.50 -11.79 -3.37
CA PHE A 61 -1.91 -11.53 -3.11
C PHE A 61 -2.18 -11.32 -1.61
N LEU A 62 -1.66 -12.18 -0.74
CA LEU A 62 -1.86 -12.06 0.70
C LEU A 62 -1.14 -10.84 1.26
N ASP A 63 0.06 -10.54 0.80
CA ASP A 63 0.79 -9.34 1.20
C ASP A 63 0.00 -8.07 0.86
N ASP A 64 -0.70 -8.03 -0.29
CA ASP A 64 -1.56 -6.91 -0.66
C ASP A 64 -2.86 -6.86 0.18
N GLN A 65 -3.47 -8.00 0.47
CA GLN A 65 -4.72 -8.07 1.25
C GLN A 65 -4.53 -7.73 2.73
N PHE A 66 -3.40 -8.13 3.30
CA PHE A 66 -3.10 -7.94 4.73
C PHE A 66 -2.05 -6.86 4.99
N ALA A 67 -1.74 -6.03 3.99
CA ALA A 67 -0.81 -4.92 4.12
C ALA A 67 -1.26 -3.96 5.24
N LEU A 68 -0.34 -3.60 6.11
CA LEU A 68 -0.58 -2.57 7.12
C LEU A 68 -0.87 -1.25 6.42
N GLN A 69 -1.93 -0.58 6.85
CA GLN A 69 -2.37 0.69 6.29
C GLN A 69 -2.57 1.73 7.39
N THR A 70 -2.31 2.97 7.06
CA THR A 70 -2.64 4.13 7.89
C THR A 70 -3.09 5.28 7.00
N MET A 71 -3.79 6.23 7.60
CA MET A 71 -4.22 7.46 6.93
C MET A 71 -3.50 8.65 7.55
N VAL A 72 -3.01 9.54 6.72
CA VAL A 72 -2.33 10.76 7.14
C VAL A 72 -3.01 11.96 6.50
N HIS A 73 -3.28 13.01 7.29
CA HIS A 73 -3.74 14.29 6.77
C HIS A 73 -2.60 15.03 6.09
N GLY A 74 -2.76 15.29 4.79
CA GLY A 74 -1.74 15.95 4.00
C GLY A 74 -2.08 15.94 2.52
N ALA A 75 -1.17 16.46 1.72
CA ALA A 75 -1.20 16.35 0.27
C ALA A 75 -0.01 15.50 -0.22
N MET A 76 -0.25 14.56 -1.10
CA MET A 76 0.77 13.70 -1.68
C MET A 76 0.96 14.02 -3.16
N VAL A 77 2.19 14.34 -3.54
CA VAL A 77 2.57 14.70 -4.90
C VAL A 77 3.76 13.88 -5.40
N ASP A 78 3.80 13.64 -6.69
CA ASP A 78 4.96 13.07 -7.40
C ASP A 78 5.71 14.19 -8.11
N VAL A 79 6.86 14.57 -7.57
CA VAL A 79 7.70 15.65 -8.08
C VAL A 79 8.92 15.02 -8.74
N TYR A 80 8.97 15.05 -10.07
CA TYR A 80 10.04 14.44 -10.89
C TYR A 80 10.34 12.98 -10.55
N GLY A 81 9.32 12.22 -10.15
CA GLY A 81 9.48 10.82 -9.78
C GLY A 81 9.81 10.59 -8.29
N VAL A 82 9.89 11.63 -7.48
CA VAL A 82 10.02 11.56 -6.01
C VAL A 82 8.65 11.78 -5.38
N GLY A 83 8.21 10.86 -4.53
CA GLY A 83 6.94 10.97 -3.78
C GLY A 83 7.13 11.78 -2.51
N ILE A 84 6.46 12.92 -2.44
CA ILE A 84 6.53 13.87 -1.34
C ILE A 84 5.17 13.99 -0.67
N LEU A 85 5.13 13.71 0.63
CA LEU A 85 3.97 13.94 1.48
C LEU A 85 4.12 15.29 2.17
N ILE A 86 3.23 16.22 1.89
CA ILE A 86 3.17 17.54 2.50
C ILE A 86 2.21 17.47 3.69
N VAL A 87 2.73 17.67 4.89
CA VAL A 87 1.96 17.70 6.14
C VAL A 87 2.03 19.08 6.79
N GLY A 88 1.26 19.30 7.86
CA GLY A 88 1.22 20.57 8.59
C GLY A 88 -0.19 20.91 9.06
N LYS A 89 -0.32 22.01 9.79
CA LYS A 89 -1.61 22.45 10.37
C LYS A 89 -2.68 22.64 9.28
N SER A 90 -3.96 22.43 9.67
CA SER A 90 -5.07 22.73 8.77
C SER A 90 -5.04 24.22 8.37
N GLY A 91 -5.25 24.49 7.08
CA GLY A 91 -5.26 25.84 6.53
C GLY A 91 -3.89 26.49 6.32
N ILE A 92 -2.79 25.73 6.42
CA ILE A 92 -1.43 26.29 6.20
C ILE A 92 -1.06 26.44 4.72
N GLY A 93 -1.85 25.89 3.81
CA GLY A 93 -1.58 25.96 2.36
C GLY A 93 -1.11 24.67 1.71
N LYS A 94 -1.33 23.49 2.31
CA LYS A 94 -0.89 22.21 1.74
C LYS A 94 -1.48 21.94 0.36
N SER A 95 -2.79 22.07 0.21
CA SER A 95 -3.50 21.85 -1.05
C SER A 95 -3.13 22.89 -2.10
N GLU A 96 -2.95 24.15 -1.69
CA GLU A 96 -2.52 25.22 -2.58
C GLU A 96 -1.11 24.97 -3.14
N ILE A 97 -0.17 24.52 -2.31
CA ILE A 97 1.19 24.15 -2.75
C ILE A 97 1.12 22.92 -3.68
N ALA A 98 0.31 21.93 -3.35
CA ALA A 98 0.16 20.76 -4.20
C ALA A 98 -0.43 21.14 -5.57
N LEU A 99 -1.40 22.06 -5.62
CA LEU A 99 -1.97 22.58 -6.87
C LEU A 99 -0.93 23.34 -7.69
N ASP A 100 -0.12 24.22 -7.08
CA ASP A 100 0.96 24.96 -7.75
C ASP A 100 1.99 23.98 -8.36
N LEU A 101 2.32 22.90 -7.66
CA LEU A 101 3.18 21.85 -8.20
C LEU A 101 2.54 21.14 -9.39
N VAL A 102 1.23 20.89 -9.37
CA VAL A 102 0.50 20.29 -10.50
C VAL A 102 0.51 21.23 -11.71
N GLU A 103 0.28 22.53 -11.53
CA GLU A 103 0.39 23.53 -12.59
C GLU A 103 1.77 23.56 -13.24
N ARG A 104 2.83 23.29 -12.47
CA ARG A 104 4.20 23.16 -12.94
C ARG A 104 4.52 21.84 -13.64
N GLY A 105 3.53 20.95 -13.80
CA GLY A 105 3.65 19.68 -14.52
C GLY A 105 3.99 18.48 -13.65
N HIS A 106 3.92 18.62 -12.33
CA HIS A 106 4.00 17.49 -11.40
C HIS A 106 2.65 16.77 -11.28
N ARG A 107 2.56 15.70 -10.50
CA ARG A 107 1.37 14.86 -10.44
C ARG A 107 0.79 14.80 -9.05
N LEU A 108 -0.50 15.06 -8.93
CA LEU A 108 -1.26 14.80 -7.72
C LEU A 108 -1.41 13.30 -7.51
N VAL A 109 -1.17 12.83 -6.28
CA VAL A 109 -1.48 11.46 -5.85
C VAL A 109 -2.71 11.45 -4.94
N ALA A 110 -2.75 12.32 -3.93
CA ALA A 110 -3.87 12.47 -3.02
C ALA A 110 -3.85 13.86 -2.38
N ASP A 111 -5.02 14.34 -1.97
CA ASP A 111 -5.17 15.55 -1.16
C ASP A 111 -6.11 15.29 0.02
N ASP A 112 -5.94 16.06 1.09
CA ASP A 112 -6.63 16.01 2.38
C ASP A 112 -6.35 14.73 3.17
N VAL A 113 -6.67 13.55 2.63
CA VAL A 113 -6.43 12.24 3.27
C VAL A 113 -5.60 11.36 2.35
N VAL A 114 -4.39 11.04 2.79
CA VAL A 114 -3.46 10.15 2.09
C VAL A 114 -3.49 8.77 2.76
N MET A 115 -3.87 7.74 1.99
CA MET A 115 -3.76 6.34 2.40
C MET A 115 -2.34 5.87 2.19
N ILE A 116 -1.68 5.42 3.25
CA ILE A 116 -0.33 4.86 3.20
C ILE A 116 -0.40 3.36 3.49
N THR A 117 0.09 2.55 2.56
CA THR A 117 0.12 1.09 2.63
C THR A 117 1.56 0.61 2.66
N LYS A 118 1.91 -0.24 3.66
CA LYS A 118 3.23 -0.86 3.74
C LYS A 118 3.30 -2.06 2.82
N LYS A 119 4.15 -2.00 1.79
CA LYS A 119 4.42 -3.11 0.87
C LYS A 119 5.87 -3.56 1.01
N GLY A 120 6.09 -4.63 1.78
CA GLY A 120 7.43 -5.06 2.12
C GLY A 120 8.23 -3.98 2.86
N SER A 121 9.31 -3.49 2.25
CA SER A 121 10.17 -2.45 2.80
C SER A 121 9.87 -1.04 2.28
N VAL A 122 8.76 -0.82 1.59
CA VAL A 122 8.40 0.49 1.04
C VAL A 122 7.00 0.90 1.47
N LEU A 123 6.78 2.23 1.54
CA LEU A 123 5.47 2.82 1.76
C LEU A 123 4.90 3.30 0.42
N MET A 124 3.68 2.86 0.11
CA MET A 124 2.94 3.29 -1.07
C MET A 124 1.81 4.21 -0.63
N ALA A 125 1.79 5.41 -1.18
CA ALA A 125 0.75 6.39 -0.93
C ALA A 125 -0.27 6.41 -2.07
N SER A 126 -1.54 6.57 -1.75
CA SER A 126 -2.66 6.67 -2.70
C SER A 126 -3.77 7.54 -2.13
N ALA A 127 -4.67 8.01 -3.00
CA ALA A 127 -5.91 8.62 -2.58
C ALA A 127 -6.90 7.56 -2.07
N THR A 128 -7.85 7.97 -1.24
CA THR A 128 -9.03 7.16 -0.92
C THR A 128 -9.91 6.99 -2.17
N THR A 129 -10.82 6.01 -2.14
CA THR A 129 -11.71 5.76 -3.30
C THR A 129 -12.58 6.98 -3.64
N MET A 130 -12.93 7.80 -2.65
CA MET A 130 -13.79 8.98 -2.80
C MET A 130 -13.04 10.24 -3.23
N SER A 131 -11.75 10.37 -2.89
CA SER A 131 -10.97 11.59 -3.11
C SER A 131 -10.01 11.51 -4.32
N LYS A 132 -10.14 10.46 -5.16
CA LYS A 132 -9.30 10.32 -6.36
C LYS A 132 -9.43 11.55 -7.25
N HIS A 133 -8.29 12.17 -7.56
CA HIS A 133 -8.12 13.37 -8.42
C HIS A 133 -8.86 14.64 -7.95
N PHE A 134 -9.54 14.60 -6.83
CA PHE A 134 -10.18 15.78 -6.25
C PHE A 134 -9.28 16.43 -5.23
N MET A 135 -9.33 17.76 -5.19
CA MET A 135 -8.69 18.62 -4.19
C MET A 135 -9.71 19.56 -3.60
N GLU A 136 -9.61 19.83 -2.30
CA GLU A 136 -10.39 20.88 -1.67
C GLU A 136 -9.52 22.16 -1.55
N ILE A 137 -9.90 23.17 -2.31
CA ILE A 137 -9.23 24.48 -2.29
C ILE A 137 -10.10 25.51 -1.60
N ARG A 138 -9.57 26.09 -0.55
CA ARG A 138 -10.31 27.09 0.22
C ARG A 138 -10.72 28.28 -0.66
N GLY A 139 -12.02 28.59 -0.68
CA GLY A 139 -12.60 29.66 -1.51
C GLY A 139 -13.01 29.24 -2.94
N LEU A 140 -12.51 28.09 -3.42
CA LEU A 140 -12.93 27.53 -4.73
C LEU A 140 -13.83 26.30 -4.58
N GLY A 141 -13.73 25.59 -3.44
CA GLY A 141 -14.44 24.33 -3.22
C GLY A 141 -13.67 23.12 -3.75
N ILE A 142 -14.40 22.10 -4.20
CA ILE A 142 -13.80 20.85 -4.73
C ILE A 142 -13.44 21.04 -6.20
N VAL A 143 -12.17 20.78 -6.51
CA VAL A 143 -11.56 20.90 -7.83
C VAL A 143 -11.23 19.51 -8.37
N ASP A 144 -11.66 19.19 -9.57
CA ASP A 144 -11.23 17.99 -10.30
C ASP A 144 -9.96 18.27 -11.10
N VAL A 145 -8.83 17.88 -10.53
CA VAL A 145 -7.49 18.11 -11.10
C VAL A 145 -7.31 17.39 -12.43
N MET A 146 -7.89 16.20 -12.58
CA MET A 146 -7.77 15.45 -13.82
C MET A 146 -8.55 16.12 -14.97
N SER A 147 -9.74 16.69 -14.68
CA SER A 147 -10.53 17.43 -15.67
C SER A 147 -9.88 18.76 -16.05
N MET A 148 -9.20 19.45 -15.13
CA MET A 148 -8.55 20.74 -15.38
C MET A 148 -7.21 20.62 -16.08
N PHE A 149 -6.37 19.68 -15.69
CA PHE A 149 -4.96 19.58 -16.13
C PHE A 149 -4.67 18.32 -16.97
N GLY A 150 -5.68 17.47 -17.18
CA GLY A 150 -5.59 16.24 -17.95
C GLY A 150 -5.07 15.03 -17.17
N ILE A 151 -5.17 13.85 -17.78
CA ILE A 151 -4.83 12.55 -17.15
C ILE A 151 -3.37 12.47 -16.67
N ARG A 152 -2.47 13.25 -17.25
CA ARG A 152 -1.06 13.26 -16.88
C ARG A 152 -0.77 14.01 -15.58
N SER A 153 -1.70 14.79 -15.08
CA SER A 153 -1.57 15.57 -13.83
C SER A 153 -1.87 14.75 -12.58
N VAL A 154 -2.35 13.52 -12.73
CA VAL A 154 -2.70 12.65 -11.60
C VAL A 154 -1.93 11.34 -11.64
N ARG A 155 -1.76 10.74 -10.46
CA ARG A 155 -1.15 9.42 -10.28
C ARG A 155 -1.91 8.65 -9.21
N TYR A 156 -2.33 7.44 -9.51
CA TYR A 156 -3.16 6.66 -8.59
C TYR A 156 -2.41 6.15 -7.35
N GLN A 157 -1.12 5.89 -7.50
CA GLN A 157 -0.28 5.38 -6.43
C GLN A 157 1.18 5.78 -6.65
N LYS A 158 1.88 6.17 -5.59
CA LYS A 158 3.30 6.53 -5.63
C LYS A 158 3.99 6.07 -4.33
N ARG A 159 5.22 5.60 -4.47
CA ARG A 159 6.09 5.38 -3.30
C ARG A 159 6.28 6.70 -2.57
N LEU A 160 6.13 6.66 -1.25
CA LEU A 160 6.45 7.77 -0.37
C LEU A 160 7.95 7.72 -0.04
N GLU A 161 8.65 8.78 -0.38
CA GLU A 161 10.09 8.92 -0.14
C GLU A 161 10.41 10.01 0.88
N ILE A 162 9.68 11.12 0.86
CA ILE A 162 9.96 12.30 1.68
C ILE A 162 8.67 12.77 2.35
N VAL A 163 8.78 13.17 3.62
CA VAL A 163 7.73 13.90 4.33
C VAL A 163 8.22 15.34 4.53
N THR A 164 7.43 16.30 4.08
CA THR A 164 7.72 17.74 4.24
C THR A 164 6.68 18.36 5.16
N GLU A 165 7.10 18.92 6.29
CA GLU A 165 6.22 19.61 7.21
C GLU A 165 6.21 21.11 6.95
N LEU A 166 5.01 21.67 6.68
CA LEU A 166 4.81 23.10 6.57
C LEU A 166 4.55 23.69 7.94
N SER A 167 5.29 24.72 8.30
CA SER A 167 5.10 25.53 9.51
C SER A 167 5.15 27.01 9.18
N LEU A 168 4.50 27.83 10.02
CA LEU A 168 4.66 29.27 9.92
C LEU A 168 6.10 29.64 10.28
N TRP A 169 6.63 30.62 9.57
CA TRP A 169 7.97 31.15 9.87
C TRP A 169 8.04 31.66 11.30
N ASP A 170 9.06 31.22 12.02
CA ASP A 170 9.36 31.68 13.38
C ASP A 170 10.87 32.02 13.44
N ASP A 171 11.19 33.29 13.63
CA ASP A 171 12.59 33.77 13.70
C ASP A 171 13.37 33.18 14.89
N ALA A 172 12.68 32.64 15.89
CA ALA A 172 13.30 32.00 17.04
C ALA A 172 13.75 30.53 16.77
N ARG A 173 13.32 29.93 15.66
CA ARG A 173 13.76 28.58 15.27
C ARG A 173 15.07 28.62 14.50
N GLU A 174 16.10 27.97 15.03
CA GLU A 174 17.29 27.65 14.26
C GLU A 174 16.93 26.62 13.18
N ILE A 175 16.83 27.07 11.94
CA ILE A 175 16.58 26.20 10.79
C ILE A 175 17.94 25.83 10.21
N ASN A 176 18.24 24.52 10.20
CA ASN A 176 19.42 24.02 9.54
C ASN A 176 19.27 24.17 8.00
N ARG A 177 19.92 25.20 7.43
CA ARG A 177 19.83 25.55 6.01
C ARG A 177 20.74 24.69 5.11
N THR A 178 21.60 23.87 5.73
CA THR A 178 22.58 23.09 4.94
C THR A 178 21.99 21.85 4.31
N GLY A 179 20.85 21.35 4.84
CA GLY A 179 20.22 20.12 4.38
C GLY A 179 21.07 18.85 4.58
N LEU A 180 22.11 18.93 5.42
CA LEU A 180 23.01 17.81 5.70
C LEU A 180 22.49 16.93 6.84
N ASP A 181 21.74 17.52 7.75
CA ASP A 181 21.07 16.81 8.85
C ASP A 181 19.62 16.60 8.47
N HIS A 182 19.22 15.35 8.30
CA HIS A 182 17.86 14.98 7.99
C HIS A 182 17.21 14.42 9.25
N ASP A 183 16.12 15.04 9.67
CA ASP A 183 15.22 14.42 10.63
C ASP A 183 14.56 13.20 10.00
N GLN A 184 14.19 12.23 10.83
CA GLN A 184 13.52 11.03 10.38
C GLN A 184 12.15 10.94 11.03
N VAL A 185 11.14 10.61 10.23
CA VAL A 185 9.80 10.30 10.70
C VAL A 185 9.48 8.82 10.44
N GLY A 186 8.94 8.16 11.47
CA GLY A 186 8.51 6.77 11.37
C GLY A 186 7.04 6.67 10.96
N ILE A 187 6.76 5.94 9.88
CA ILE A 187 5.39 5.57 9.48
C ILE A 187 5.37 4.07 9.27
N LEU A 188 4.46 3.36 9.94
CA LEU A 188 4.31 1.89 9.86
C LEU A 188 5.66 1.16 10.02
N ASP A 189 6.45 1.55 11.04
CA ASP A 189 7.79 1.00 11.37
C ASP A 189 8.86 1.19 10.27
N LEU A 190 8.62 2.09 9.31
CA LEU A 190 9.62 2.48 8.31
C LEU A 190 10.01 3.93 8.53
N SER A 191 11.32 4.20 8.46
CA SER A 191 11.89 5.54 8.60
C SER A 191 11.94 6.25 7.25
N LEU A 192 11.52 7.50 7.22
CA LEU A 192 11.52 8.38 6.05
C LEU A 192 12.31 9.65 6.34
N ILE A 193 12.81 10.29 5.30
CA ILE A 193 13.41 11.63 5.38
C ILE A 193 12.29 12.62 5.71
N HIS A 194 12.49 13.41 6.76
CA HIS A 194 11.60 14.49 7.19
C HIS A 194 12.29 15.84 6.98
N ILE A 195 11.60 16.74 6.32
CA ILE A 195 12.08 18.10 6.03
C ILE A 195 11.06 19.12 6.53
#